data_60d1c031a4cc021c0d01d4fad07e1eb6
#
_entry.id   60d1c031a4cc021c0d01d4fad07e1eb6
#
_cell.length_a   1.000
_cell.length_b   1.000
_cell.length_c   1.000
_cell.angle_alpha   90.00
_cell.angle_beta   90.00
_cell.angle_gamma   90.00
#
_symmetry.space_group_name_H-M   'P 1'
#
loop_
_entity.id
_entity.type
_entity.pdbx_description
1 polymer ?
#
loop_
_entity_poly.entity_id
_entity_poly.type
_entity_poly.pdbx_seq_one_letter_code
_entity_poly.pdbx_strand_id
1 'polypeptide(L)'
;MKHHSTGRRGLFFKINARKKGIALILIVSLALPYVSTAFLEQYEQRRSHQAAEQLQEKLQLSLDKQNAALDHFSELVTQSNYDEALDEINHLLALDSANPQYYLKRAGLYVLLNQSDEAMADLETTIRLAPDLYDARQLRAQLLEENGKYAEARTDYETMYQIDPSQTDVLMYIADCYQQQMDYENAITAYNNAEKALPEYADAIAYARGVCRYSLEDFEGALADFQKYAVAEPEDGELNFLIGSSYMNLEQEEAAESYLRKAYEQGAYLAECNFYLGSISMNREDYKTAIPYFTAAIEGNCFADFAFYNRGVCYLHTDEAGLAKADFEYVMEHSTDSQLMSDTKDILDQLSR
;
A
#
# COMPACT_ATOMS: atom_id res chain seq x y z
N MET A 1 13.28 24.70 -1.87
CA MET A 1 12.84 24.25 -0.53
C MET A 1 12.64 22.76 -0.59
N LYS A 2 13.34 21.99 0.22
CA LYS A 2 13.34 20.51 0.16
C LYS A 2 12.21 20.00 1.04
N HIS A 3 11.17 19.42 0.44
CA HIS A 3 10.14 18.69 1.17
C HIS A 3 10.72 17.37 1.67
N HIS A 4 10.81 17.21 2.97
CA HIS A 4 11.05 15.93 3.61
C HIS A 4 9.71 15.20 3.81
N SER A 5 9.42 14.24 2.95
CA SER A 5 8.35 13.26 3.16
C SER A 5 8.96 12.06 3.89
N THR A 6 8.74 11.93 5.18
CA THR A 6 9.37 10.89 6.00
C THR A 6 8.42 9.83 6.56
N GLY A 7 7.15 9.78 6.16
CA GLY A 7 6.15 8.92 6.82
C GLY A 7 5.80 7.57 6.16
N ARG A 8 6.09 7.36 4.88
CA ARG A 8 5.64 6.12 4.17
C ARG A 8 6.73 5.07 3.91
N ARG A 9 7.94 5.23 4.46
CA ARG A 9 9.10 4.40 4.09
C ARG A 9 9.15 2.99 4.70
N GLY A 10 8.45 2.72 5.79
CA GLY A 10 8.64 1.45 6.52
C GLY A 10 8.06 0.22 5.80
N LEU A 11 6.81 0.27 5.38
CA LEU A 11 6.13 -0.87 4.74
C LEU A 11 6.54 -1.03 3.27
N PHE A 12 6.60 0.08 2.51
CA PHE A 12 7.02 0.05 1.10
C PHE A 12 8.50 -0.33 0.90
N PHE A 13 9.42 0.01 1.83
CA PHE A 13 10.82 -0.39 1.72
C PHE A 13 11.04 -1.90 1.95
N LYS A 14 10.26 -2.52 2.85
CA LYS A 14 10.28 -3.99 3.02
C LYS A 14 9.73 -4.71 1.78
N ILE A 15 8.70 -4.17 1.14
CA ILE A 15 8.12 -4.73 -0.08
C ILE A 15 9.10 -4.66 -1.26
N ASN A 16 9.79 -3.53 -1.47
CA ASN A 16 10.72 -3.39 -2.59
C ASN A 16 11.99 -4.27 -2.46
N ALA A 17 12.51 -4.46 -1.25
CA ALA A 17 13.60 -5.40 -1.01
C ALA A 17 13.14 -6.86 -1.13
N ARG A 18 11.91 -7.18 -0.71
CA ARG A 18 11.28 -8.48 -0.93
C ARG A 18 11.01 -8.75 -2.42
N LYS A 19 10.55 -7.76 -3.21
CA LYS A 19 10.24 -7.95 -4.64
C LYS A 19 11.46 -8.39 -5.45
N LYS A 20 12.61 -7.76 -5.26
CA LYS A 20 13.85 -8.20 -5.89
C LYS A 20 14.31 -9.57 -5.39
N GLY A 21 14.12 -9.86 -4.11
CA GLY A 21 14.42 -11.16 -3.52
C GLY A 21 13.47 -12.26 -3.99
N ILE A 22 12.18 -11.98 -4.13
CA ILE A 22 11.16 -12.93 -4.60
C ILE A 22 11.35 -13.24 -6.08
N ALA A 23 11.58 -12.24 -6.93
CA ALA A 23 11.88 -12.47 -8.34
C ALA A 23 13.13 -13.35 -8.52
N LEU A 24 14.19 -13.09 -7.75
CA LEU A 24 15.40 -13.92 -7.76
C LEU A 24 15.14 -15.34 -7.25
N ILE A 25 14.36 -15.51 -6.18
CA ILE A 25 13.99 -16.82 -5.62
C ILE A 25 13.12 -17.60 -6.59
N LEU A 26 12.13 -16.96 -7.24
CA LEU A 26 11.28 -17.60 -8.24
C LEU A 26 12.08 -18.07 -9.45
N ILE A 27 13.02 -17.27 -9.93
CA ILE A 27 13.91 -17.66 -11.03
C ILE A 27 14.82 -18.82 -10.65
N VAL A 28 15.33 -18.87 -9.43
CA VAL A 28 16.29 -19.89 -8.96
C VAL A 28 15.62 -21.17 -8.46
N SER A 29 14.41 -21.08 -7.82
CA SER A 29 13.76 -22.24 -7.19
C SER A 29 12.95 -23.14 -8.12
N LEU A 30 12.55 -22.64 -9.31
CA LEU A 30 11.69 -23.38 -10.24
C LEU A 30 12.49 -24.21 -11.27
N ALA A 31 13.53 -24.90 -10.84
CA ALA A 31 14.45 -25.65 -11.71
C ALA A 31 13.96 -27.08 -12.09
N LEU A 32 12.66 -27.38 -12.04
CA LEU A 32 12.12 -28.65 -12.44
C LEU A 32 11.45 -28.58 -13.83
N PRO A 33 11.82 -29.43 -14.79
CA PRO A 33 11.20 -29.43 -16.11
C PRO A 33 9.80 -30.04 -16.04
N TYR A 34 8.87 -29.37 -16.72
CA TYR A 34 7.53 -29.89 -16.93
C TYR A 34 7.54 -30.81 -18.16
N VAL A 35 7.53 -32.10 -17.93
CA VAL A 35 7.28 -33.10 -18.99
C VAL A 35 5.94 -33.77 -18.69
N SER A 36 4.98 -33.63 -19.56
CA SER A 36 3.69 -34.28 -19.45
C SER A 36 3.85 -35.80 -19.51
N THR A 37 3.65 -36.49 -18.38
CA THR A 37 3.61 -37.95 -18.31
C THR A 37 2.62 -38.57 -19.32
N ALA A 38 1.54 -37.86 -19.62
CA ALA A 38 0.55 -38.28 -20.63
C ALA A 38 1.11 -38.43 -22.05
N PHE A 39 2.15 -37.67 -22.42
CA PHE A 39 2.81 -37.82 -23.73
C PHE A 39 3.67 -39.09 -23.78
N LEU A 40 4.33 -39.45 -22.69
CA LEU A 40 5.14 -40.69 -22.59
C LEU A 40 4.26 -41.94 -22.68
N GLU A 41 3.15 -41.99 -21.96
CA GLU A 41 2.20 -43.09 -21.95
C GLU A 41 1.57 -43.34 -23.34
N GLN A 42 1.22 -42.34 -24.08
CA GLN A 42 0.67 -42.46 -25.44
C GLN A 42 1.69 -42.96 -26.47
N TYR A 43 2.98 -42.73 -26.22
CA TYR A 43 4.04 -43.11 -27.14
C TYR A 43 4.52 -44.52 -26.87
N GLU A 44 4.55 -44.97 -25.60
CA GLU A 44 4.95 -46.37 -25.23
C GLU A 44 4.00 -47.41 -25.83
N GLN A 45 2.72 -47.08 -25.95
CA GLN A 45 1.72 -47.99 -26.53
C GLN A 45 1.86 -48.22 -28.06
N ARG A 46 2.65 -47.45 -28.75
CA ARG A 46 2.69 -47.48 -30.22
C ARG A 46 3.94 -48.05 -30.87
N ARG A 47 4.98 -48.46 -30.13
CA ARG A 47 6.24 -48.93 -30.71
C ARG A 47 6.81 -50.17 -30.02
N SER A 48 7.57 -50.94 -30.78
CA SER A 48 8.32 -52.06 -30.26
C SER A 48 9.33 -51.61 -29.17
N HIS A 49 9.63 -52.49 -28.22
CA HIS A 49 10.46 -52.21 -27.06
C HIS A 49 11.76 -51.44 -27.38
N GLN A 50 12.46 -51.80 -28.48
CA GLN A 50 13.70 -51.12 -28.89
C GLN A 50 13.48 -49.66 -29.37
N ALA A 51 12.38 -49.38 -30.02
CA ALA A 51 12.08 -48.00 -30.45
C ALA A 51 11.66 -47.11 -29.29
N ALA A 52 10.99 -47.69 -28.28
CA ALA A 52 10.67 -47.01 -27.02
C ALA A 52 11.92 -46.66 -26.20
N GLU A 53 12.85 -47.58 -26.08
CA GLU A 53 14.15 -47.36 -25.39
C GLU A 53 14.98 -46.26 -26.08
N GLN A 54 15.10 -46.27 -27.40
CA GLN A 54 15.80 -45.24 -28.15
C GLN A 54 15.13 -43.85 -28.04
N LEU A 55 13.82 -43.84 -27.99
CA LEU A 55 13.07 -42.61 -27.79
C LEU A 55 13.26 -42.09 -26.39
N GLN A 56 13.18 -42.97 -25.40
CA GLN A 56 13.38 -42.63 -23.99
C GLN A 56 14.79 -42.07 -23.75
N GLU A 57 15.82 -42.65 -24.35
CA GLU A 57 17.19 -42.15 -24.30
C GLU A 57 17.32 -40.75 -24.94
N LYS A 58 16.68 -40.53 -26.10
CA LYS A 58 16.68 -39.23 -26.78
C LYS A 58 15.91 -38.16 -25.98
N LEU A 59 14.78 -38.54 -25.38
CA LEU A 59 14.00 -37.68 -24.50
C LEU A 59 14.79 -37.31 -23.25
N GLN A 60 15.46 -38.29 -22.62
CA GLN A 60 16.30 -38.06 -21.46
C GLN A 60 17.46 -37.10 -21.79
N LEU A 61 18.15 -37.33 -22.92
CA LEU A 61 19.22 -36.44 -23.38
C LEU A 61 18.73 -35.01 -23.68
N SER A 62 17.51 -34.90 -24.24
CA SER A 62 16.88 -33.58 -24.47
C SER A 62 16.54 -32.89 -23.15
N LEU A 63 16.00 -33.64 -22.18
CA LEU A 63 15.69 -33.17 -20.85
C LEU A 63 16.93 -32.69 -20.09
N ASP A 64 18.01 -33.49 -20.15
CA ASP A 64 19.28 -33.15 -19.51
C ASP A 64 19.88 -31.85 -20.08
N LYS A 65 19.73 -31.63 -21.40
CA LYS A 65 20.16 -30.39 -22.05
C LYS A 65 19.31 -29.19 -21.61
N GLN A 66 17.98 -29.36 -21.50
CA GLN A 66 17.08 -28.32 -21.03
C GLN A 66 17.38 -27.98 -19.57
N ASN A 67 17.63 -28.96 -18.72
CA ASN A 67 18.03 -28.76 -17.33
C ASN A 67 19.35 -27.99 -17.23
N ALA A 68 20.36 -28.38 -18.00
CA ALA A 68 21.64 -27.67 -18.02
C ALA A 68 21.52 -26.23 -18.49
N ALA A 69 20.65 -25.95 -19.46
CA ALA A 69 20.34 -24.59 -19.90
C ALA A 69 19.61 -23.77 -18.83
N LEU A 70 18.69 -24.38 -18.05
CA LEU A 70 18.03 -23.74 -16.90
C LEU A 70 19.00 -23.45 -15.76
N ASP A 71 19.93 -24.38 -15.49
CA ASP A 71 20.97 -24.16 -14.47
C ASP A 71 21.88 -23.00 -14.91
N HIS A 72 22.30 -22.98 -16.17
CA HIS A 72 23.10 -21.89 -16.75
C HIS A 72 22.34 -20.54 -16.72
N PHE A 73 21.07 -20.54 -17.09
CA PHE A 73 20.21 -19.35 -16.93
C PHE A 73 20.23 -18.84 -15.48
N SER A 74 20.09 -19.75 -14.52
CA SER A 74 20.07 -19.40 -13.09
C SER A 74 21.39 -18.81 -12.61
N GLU A 75 22.51 -19.36 -13.10
CA GLU A 75 23.86 -18.82 -12.85
C GLU A 75 24.04 -17.42 -13.44
N LEU A 76 23.62 -17.19 -14.68
CA LEU A 76 23.70 -15.91 -15.36
C LEU A 76 22.89 -14.83 -14.60
N VAL A 77 21.68 -15.17 -14.15
CA VAL A 77 20.85 -14.26 -13.33
C VAL A 77 21.54 -13.94 -12.00
N THR A 78 22.14 -14.92 -11.35
CA THR A 78 22.86 -14.74 -10.08
C THR A 78 24.08 -13.84 -10.25
N GLN A 79 24.75 -13.93 -11.40
CA GLN A 79 25.91 -13.10 -11.78
C GLN A 79 25.48 -11.73 -12.33
N SER A 80 24.19 -11.45 -12.42
CA SER A 80 23.62 -10.22 -13.04
C SER A 80 23.92 -10.08 -14.53
N ASN A 81 24.24 -11.17 -15.23
CA ASN A 81 24.45 -11.21 -16.68
C ASN A 81 23.09 -11.35 -17.39
N TYR A 82 22.26 -10.32 -17.29
CA TYR A 82 20.84 -10.38 -17.69
C TYR A 82 20.62 -10.53 -19.19
N ASP A 83 21.49 -9.94 -20.03
CA ASP A 83 21.37 -10.06 -21.48
C ASP A 83 21.58 -11.50 -21.93
N GLU A 84 22.63 -12.15 -21.42
CA GLU A 84 22.93 -13.56 -21.73
C GLU A 84 21.84 -14.49 -21.15
N ALA A 85 21.31 -14.17 -19.96
CA ALA A 85 20.18 -14.90 -19.38
C ALA A 85 18.92 -14.78 -20.25
N LEU A 86 18.67 -13.60 -20.85
CA LEU A 86 17.55 -13.40 -21.76
C LEU A 86 17.69 -14.23 -23.04
N ASP A 87 18.89 -14.30 -23.59
CA ASP A 87 19.18 -15.15 -24.76
C ASP A 87 18.96 -16.62 -24.43
N GLU A 88 19.41 -17.11 -23.26
CA GLU A 88 19.26 -18.50 -22.84
C GLU A 88 17.79 -18.89 -22.66
N ILE A 89 16.98 -18.06 -21.97
CA ILE A 89 15.57 -18.36 -21.78
C ILE A 89 14.77 -18.25 -23.07
N ASN A 90 15.14 -17.36 -23.99
CA ASN A 90 14.54 -17.26 -25.31
C ASN A 90 14.86 -18.50 -26.17
N HIS A 91 16.06 -19.06 -26.04
CA HIS A 91 16.42 -20.32 -26.68
C HIS A 91 15.54 -21.46 -26.14
N LEU A 92 15.34 -21.57 -24.83
CA LEU A 92 14.47 -22.56 -24.22
C LEU A 92 13.01 -22.41 -24.70
N LEU A 93 12.49 -21.20 -24.81
CA LEU A 93 11.15 -20.92 -25.35
C LEU A 93 11.02 -21.28 -26.83
N ALA A 94 12.10 -21.15 -27.60
CA ALA A 94 12.11 -21.61 -28.99
C ALA A 94 12.05 -23.14 -29.12
N LEU A 95 12.56 -23.87 -28.12
CA LEU A 95 12.51 -25.35 -28.07
C LEU A 95 11.13 -25.84 -27.58
N ASP A 96 10.55 -25.17 -26.58
CA ASP A 96 9.25 -25.51 -26.01
C ASP A 96 8.47 -24.22 -25.64
N SER A 97 7.70 -23.72 -26.59
CA SER A 97 6.87 -22.54 -26.43
C SER A 97 5.58 -22.78 -25.62
N ALA A 98 5.32 -24.03 -25.21
CA ALA A 98 4.14 -24.36 -24.40
C ALA A 98 4.47 -24.52 -22.91
N ASN A 99 5.73 -24.34 -22.50
CA ASN A 99 6.15 -24.47 -21.13
C ASN A 99 5.91 -23.18 -20.35
N PRO A 100 4.95 -23.15 -19.39
CA PRO A 100 4.64 -21.94 -18.63
C PRO A 100 5.79 -21.48 -17.74
N GLN A 101 6.67 -22.41 -17.31
CA GLN A 101 7.80 -22.09 -16.43
C GLN A 101 8.84 -21.19 -17.12
N TYR A 102 9.03 -21.35 -18.44
CA TYR A 102 9.97 -20.51 -19.18
C TYR A 102 9.49 -19.06 -19.30
N TYR A 103 8.19 -18.87 -19.55
CA TYR A 103 7.59 -17.53 -19.51
C TYR A 103 7.68 -16.90 -18.11
N LEU A 104 7.37 -17.68 -17.05
CA LEU A 104 7.50 -17.18 -15.68
C LEU A 104 8.93 -16.74 -15.34
N LYS A 105 9.94 -17.55 -15.75
CA LYS A 105 11.34 -17.20 -15.56
C LYS A 105 11.74 -15.95 -16.32
N ARG A 106 11.28 -15.81 -17.56
CA ARG A 106 11.55 -14.62 -18.37
C ARG A 106 10.85 -13.40 -17.81
N ALA A 107 9.60 -13.53 -17.35
CA ALA A 107 8.89 -12.47 -16.64
C ALA A 107 9.65 -11.97 -15.40
N GLY A 108 10.15 -12.91 -14.58
CA GLY A 108 10.99 -12.54 -13.43
C GLY A 108 12.29 -11.81 -13.84
N LEU A 109 12.89 -12.18 -14.95
CA LEU A 109 14.06 -11.47 -15.50
C LEU A 109 13.67 -10.05 -15.98
N TYR A 110 12.54 -9.90 -16.69
CA TYR A 110 12.03 -8.60 -17.11
C TYR A 110 11.73 -7.68 -15.93
N VAL A 111 11.24 -8.23 -14.81
CA VAL A 111 11.08 -7.43 -13.56
C VAL A 111 12.41 -6.91 -13.04
N LEU A 112 13.48 -7.72 -13.07
CA LEU A 112 14.82 -7.30 -12.68
C LEU A 112 15.38 -6.20 -13.61
N LEU A 113 15.00 -6.24 -14.88
CA LEU A 113 15.36 -5.25 -15.90
C LEU A 113 14.47 -3.99 -15.88
N ASN A 114 13.46 -3.92 -15.01
CA ASN A 114 12.41 -2.88 -14.97
C ASN A 114 11.58 -2.79 -16.27
N GLN A 115 11.42 -3.90 -16.97
CA GLN A 115 10.62 -4.05 -18.20
C GLN A 115 9.23 -4.63 -17.83
N SER A 116 8.38 -3.80 -17.23
CA SER A 116 7.11 -4.24 -16.63
C SER A 116 6.09 -4.72 -17.69
N ASP A 117 6.06 -4.12 -18.86
CA ASP A 117 5.11 -4.50 -19.93
C ASP A 117 5.44 -5.88 -20.48
N GLU A 118 6.72 -6.18 -20.72
CA GLU A 118 7.20 -7.48 -21.17
C GLU A 118 6.97 -8.57 -20.12
N ALA A 119 7.19 -8.22 -18.84
CA ALA A 119 6.91 -9.12 -17.72
C ALA A 119 5.41 -9.47 -17.65
N MET A 120 4.53 -8.47 -17.79
CA MET A 120 3.08 -8.68 -17.80
C MET A 120 2.63 -9.58 -18.95
N ALA A 121 3.13 -9.38 -20.16
CA ALA A 121 2.79 -10.22 -21.33
C ALA A 121 3.18 -11.69 -21.11
N ASP A 122 4.35 -11.93 -20.51
CA ASP A 122 4.81 -13.28 -20.17
C ASP A 122 3.97 -13.91 -19.05
N LEU A 123 3.60 -13.13 -18.03
CA LEU A 123 2.74 -13.60 -16.94
C LEU A 123 1.32 -13.94 -17.41
N GLU A 124 0.74 -13.14 -18.30
CA GLU A 124 -0.53 -13.45 -18.93
C GLU A 124 -0.46 -14.77 -19.72
N THR A 125 0.63 -14.97 -20.45
CA THR A 125 0.87 -16.22 -21.17
C THR A 125 1.05 -17.40 -20.20
N THR A 126 1.80 -17.20 -19.12
CA THR A 126 2.00 -18.20 -18.05
C THR A 126 0.68 -18.64 -17.45
N ILE A 127 -0.17 -17.69 -17.04
CA ILE A 127 -1.47 -17.96 -16.40
C ILE A 127 -2.46 -18.61 -17.41
N ARG A 128 -2.41 -18.23 -18.67
CA ARG A 128 -3.21 -18.89 -19.73
C ARG A 128 -2.80 -20.35 -19.94
N LEU A 129 -1.51 -20.67 -19.84
CA LEU A 129 -1.00 -22.04 -19.99
C LEU A 129 -1.17 -22.87 -18.71
N ALA A 130 -1.03 -22.24 -17.54
CA ALA A 130 -1.12 -22.85 -16.21
C ALA A 130 -1.93 -21.94 -15.27
N PRO A 131 -3.28 -22.01 -15.31
CA PRO A 131 -4.15 -21.10 -14.54
C PRO A 131 -3.96 -21.16 -13.02
N ASP A 132 -3.53 -22.31 -12.50
CA ASP A 132 -3.35 -22.57 -11.06
C ASP A 132 -1.89 -22.37 -10.61
N LEU A 133 -1.05 -21.74 -11.44
CA LEU A 133 0.33 -21.46 -11.05
C LEU A 133 0.39 -20.25 -10.11
N TYR A 134 0.52 -20.55 -8.83
CA TYR A 134 0.51 -19.59 -7.73
C TYR A 134 1.54 -18.45 -7.93
N ASP A 135 2.80 -18.82 -8.21
CA ASP A 135 3.91 -17.86 -8.35
C ASP A 135 3.69 -16.84 -9.48
N ALA A 136 3.04 -17.27 -10.57
CA ALA A 136 2.76 -16.38 -11.70
C ALA A 136 1.70 -15.32 -11.32
N ARG A 137 0.68 -15.73 -10.58
CA ARG A 137 -0.34 -14.81 -10.06
C ARG A 137 0.24 -13.85 -9.02
N GLN A 138 1.08 -14.36 -8.13
CA GLN A 138 1.76 -13.54 -7.13
C GLN A 138 2.60 -12.44 -7.80
N LEU A 139 3.41 -12.79 -8.78
CA LEU A 139 4.25 -11.83 -9.48
C LEU A 139 3.40 -10.83 -10.28
N ARG A 140 2.31 -11.29 -10.93
CA ARG A 140 1.40 -10.41 -11.67
C ARG A 140 0.68 -9.44 -10.74
N ALA A 141 0.15 -9.93 -9.61
CA ALA A 141 -0.52 -9.08 -8.62
C ALA A 141 0.40 -7.98 -8.09
N GLN A 142 1.66 -8.30 -7.82
CA GLN A 142 2.64 -7.31 -7.38
C GLN A 142 2.90 -6.22 -8.43
N LEU A 143 3.03 -6.60 -9.70
CA LEU A 143 3.19 -5.65 -10.80
C LEU A 143 1.93 -4.79 -11.01
N LEU A 144 0.74 -5.39 -10.84
CA LEU A 144 -0.53 -4.67 -10.91
C LEU A 144 -0.65 -3.64 -9.79
N GLU A 145 -0.24 -3.98 -8.55
CA GLU A 145 -0.19 -3.02 -7.44
C GLU A 145 0.77 -1.86 -7.71
N GLU A 146 1.96 -2.15 -8.25
CA GLU A 146 2.93 -1.10 -8.63
C GLU A 146 2.35 -0.12 -9.64
N ASN A 147 1.47 -0.59 -10.51
CA ASN A 147 0.78 0.21 -11.52
C ASN A 147 -0.57 0.79 -11.04
N GLY A 148 -0.92 0.64 -9.76
CA GLY A 148 -2.17 1.15 -9.19
C GLY A 148 -3.43 0.36 -9.61
N LYS A 149 -3.27 -0.82 -10.23
CA LYS A 149 -4.37 -1.68 -10.70
C LYS A 149 -4.83 -2.64 -9.60
N TYR A 150 -5.23 -2.07 -8.46
CA TYR A 150 -5.55 -2.84 -7.25
C TYR A 150 -6.72 -3.81 -7.41
N ALA A 151 -7.72 -3.51 -8.25
CA ALA A 151 -8.84 -4.42 -8.51
C ALA A 151 -8.41 -5.70 -9.23
N GLU A 152 -7.49 -5.57 -10.18
CA GLU A 152 -6.93 -6.71 -10.92
C GLU A 152 -5.97 -7.51 -10.03
N ALA A 153 -5.12 -6.84 -9.24
CA ALA A 153 -4.24 -7.46 -8.26
C ALA A 153 -5.02 -8.29 -7.24
N ARG A 154 -6.11 -7.73 -6.69
CA ARG A 154 -6.99 -8.43 -5.78
C ARG A 154 -7.57 -9.72 -6.38
N THR A 155 -7.98 -9.69 -7.63
CA THR A 155 -8.50 -10.88 -8.32
C THR A 155 -7.46 -12.01 -8.36
N ASP A 156 -6.20 -11.67 -8.57
CA ASP A 156 -5.12 -12.66 -8.50
C ASP A 156 -4.91 -13.17 -7.07
N TYR A 157 -4.88 -12.30 -6.07
CA TYR A 157 -4.76 -12.71 -4.67
C TYR A 157 -5.94 -13.58 -4.19
N GLU A 158 -7.18 -13.23 -4.55
CA GLU A 158 -8.35 -14.05 -4.26
C GLU A 158 -8.24 -15.45 -4.89
N THR A 159 -7.74 -15.53 -6.14
CA THR A 159 -7.50 -16.80 -6.81
C THR A 159 -6.35 -17.58 -6.15
N MET A 160 -5.27 -16.91 -5.73
CA MET A 160 -4.17 -17.53 -4.98
C MET A 160 -4.67 -18.17 -3.68
N TYR A 161 -5.54 -17.48 -2.94
CA TYR A 161 -6.14 -18.02 -1.72
C TYR A 161 -7.06 -19.23 -2.01
N GLN A 162 -7.74 -19.26 -3.17
CA GLN A 162 -8.53 -20.43 -3.60
C GLN A 162 -7.62 -21.62 -3.97
N ILE A 163 -6.46 -21.38 -4.59
CA ILE A 163 -5.49 -22.41 -4.95
C ILE A 163 -4.87 -23.03 -3.70
N ASP A 164 -4.42 -22.20 -2.76
CA ASP A 164 -3.81 -22.65 -1.51
C ASP A 164 -4.29 -21.82 -0.32
N PRO A 165 -5.38 -22.24 0.36
CA PRO A 165 -5.91 -21.54 1.54
C PRO A 165 -4.98 -21.56 2.76
N SER A 166 -3.87 -22.32 2.73
CA SER A 166 -2.88 -22.31 3.80
C SER A 166 -1.96 -21.09 3.77
N GLN A 167 -1.89 -20.41 2.62
CA GLN A 167 -1.14 -19.16 2.44
C GLN A 167 -1.99 -17.96 2.93
N THR A 168 -2.14 -17.88 4.23
CA THR A 168 -3.06 -16.91 4.88
C THR A 168 -2.59 -15.46 4.80
N ASP A 169 -1.29 -15.22 4.56
CA ASP A 169 -0.72 -13.89 4.32
C ASP A 169 -1.35 -13.15 3.13
N VAL A 170 -1.88 -13.89 2.16
CA VAL A 170 -2.60 -13.32 1.01
C VAL A 170 -3.84 -12.52 1.44
N LEU A 171 -4.45 -12.86 2.57
CA LEU A 171 -5.61 -12.14 3.09
C LEU A 171 -5.31 -10.68 3.44
N MET A 172 -4.07 -10.37 3.83
CA MET A 172 -3.64 -9.00 4.05
C MET A 172 -3.56 -8.24 2.71
N TYR A 173 -2.98 -8.84 1.68
CA TYR A 173 -2.90 -8.20 0.36
C TYR A 173 -4.29 -7.93 -0.24
N ILE A 174 -5.26 -8.82 -0.02
CA ILE A 174 -6.65 -8.61 -0.44
C ILE A 174 -7.24 -7.39 0.29
N ALA A 175 -7.02 -7.27 1.60
CA ALA A 175 -7.50 -6.15 2.39
C ALA A 175 -6.82 -4.82 1.98
N ASP A 176 -5.51 -4.85 1.76
CA ASP A 176 -4.73 -3.70 1.29
C ASP A 176 -5.22 -3.22 -0.09
N CYS A 177 -5.55 -4.14 -1.01
CA CYS A 177 -6.12 -3.80 -2.30
C CYS A 177 -7.47 -3.07 -2.17
N TYR A 178 -8.36 -3.50 -1.27
CA TYR A 178 -9.60 -2.78 -0.99
C TYR A 178 -9.33 -1.38 -0.42
N GLN A 179 -8.41 -1.27 0.52
CA GLN A 179 -8.04 0.02 1.12
C GLN A 179 -7.48 0.99 0.08
N GLN A 180 -6.61 0.52 -0.82
CA GLN A 180 -6.05 1.36 -1.88
C GLN A 180 -7.09 1.81 -2.91
N GLN A 181 -8.19 1.08 -3.05
CA GLN A 181 -9.35 1.46 -3.85
C GLN A 181 -10.31 2.39 -3.11
N MET A 182 -10.01 2.76 -1.85
CA MET A 182 -10.90 3.51 -0.94
C MET A 182 -12.22 2.77 -0.65
N ASP A 183 -12.28 1.46 -0.86
CA ASP A 183 -13.40 0.60 -0.52
C ASP A 183 -13.22 0.13 0.94
N TYR A 184 -13.38 1.08 1.86
CA TYR A 184 -13.03 0.90 3.26
C TYR A 184 -13.91 -0.14 3.98
N GLU A 185 -15.19 -0.27 3.63
CA GLU A 185 -16.09 -1.27 4.21
C GLU A 185 -15.63 -2.69 3.89
N ASN A 186 -15.27 -2.96 2.63
CA ASN A 186 -14.75 -4.25 2.22
C ASN A 186 -13.33 -4.48 2.76
N ALA A 187 -12.50 -3.44 2.86
CA ALA A 187 -11.19 -3.51 3.49
C ALA A 187 -11.30 -3.94 4.97
N ILE A 188 -12.18 -3.33 5.76
CA ILE A 188 -12.43 -3.69 7.16
C ILE A 188 -12.87 -5.16 7.28
N THR A 189 -13.77 -5.60 6.38
CA THR A 189 -14.22 -6.99 6.36
C THR A 189 -13.07 -7.94 6.06
N ALA A 190 -12.22 -7.62 5.10
CA ALA A 190 -11.05 -8.41 4.72
C ALA A 190 -10.00 -8.43 5.84
N TYR A 191 -9.72 -7.29 6.48
CA TYR A 191 -8.84 -7.21 7.65
C TYR A 191 -9.36 -8.04 8.84
N ASN A 192 -10.67 -8.06 9.09
CA ASN A 192 -11.26 -8.92 10.12
C ASN A 192 -11.04 -10.42 9.84
N ASN A 193 -11.00 -10.82 8.58
CA ASN A 193 -10.70 -12.19 8.19
C ASN A 193 -9.20 -12.48 8.30
N ALA A 194 -8.35 -11.53 7.89
CA ALA A 194 -6.90 -11.62 8.02
C ALA A 194 -6.48 -11.74 9.51
N GLU A 195 -7.06 -10.95 10.41
CA GLU A 195 -6.75 -10.99 11.85
C GLU A 195 -7.04 -12.37 12.48
N LYS A 196 -8.13 -13.02 12.05
CA LYS A 196 -8.46 -14.37 12.54
C LYS A 196 -7.47 -15.44 12.07
N ALA A 197 -6.95 -15.27 10.86
CA ALA A 197 -6.03 -16.22 10.25
C ALA A 197 -4.55 -15.96 10.64
N LEU A 198 -4.23 -14.73 11.00
CA LEU A 198 -2.88 -14.22 11.26
C LEU A 198 -2.82 -13.45 12.59
N PRO A 199 -3.09 -14.11 13.73
CA PRO A 199 -3.12 -13.43 15.04
C PRO A 199 -1.78 -12.81 15.43
N GLU A 200 -0.66 -13.28 14.88
CA GLU A 200 0.68 -12.71 15.07
C GLU A 200 0.87 -11.34 14.44
N TYR A 201 0.03 -10.97 13.47
CA TYR A 201 0.00 -9.64 12.84
C TYR A 201 -1.15 -8.78 13.32
N ALA A 202 -1.84 -9.17 14.39
CA ALA A 202 -3.06 -8.53 14.88
C ALA A 202 -2.89 -7.03 15.14
N ASP A 203 -1.71 -6.58 15.60
CA ASP A 203 -1.43 -5.17 15.85
C ASP A 203 -1.31 -4.37 14.53
N ALA A 204 -0.54 -4.88 13.56
CA ALA A 204 -0.41 -4.25 12.24
C ALA A 204 -1.74 -4.20 11.48
N ILE A 205 -2.54 -5.28 11.58
CA ILE A 205 -3.88 -5.35 11.00
C ILE A 205 -4.82 -4.34 11.68
N ALA A 206 -4.74 -4.20 13.00
CA ALA A 206 -5.52 -3.23 13.74
C ALA A 206 -5.20 -1.79 13.26
N TYR A 207 -3.92 -1.45 13.08
CA TYR A 207 -3.56 -0.14 12.54
C TYR A 207 -4.19 0.12 11.17
N ALA A 208 -4.01 -0.81 10.21
CA ALA A 208 -4.55 -0.65 8.85
C ALA A 208 -6.09 -0.57 8.84
N ARG A 209 -6.77 -1.40 9.64
CA ARG A 209 -8.22 -1.36 9.81
C ARG A 209 -8.69 -0.09 10.50
N GLY A 210 -7.95 0.41 11.48
CA GLY A 210 -8.20 1.67 12.16
C GLY A 210 -8.16 2.86 11.20
N VAL A 211 -7.20 2.87 10.26
CA VAL A 211 -7.14 3.89 9.19
C VAL A 211 -8.39 3.82 8.29
N CYS A 212 -8.85 2.63 7.92
CA CYS A 212 -10.09 2.48 7.15
C CYS A 212 -11.31 3.01 7.92
N ARG A 213 -11.42 2.69 9.22
CA ARG A 213 -12.50 3.18 10.10
C ARG A 213 -12.46 4.70 10.26
N TYR A 214 -11.27 5.25 10.46
CA TYR A 214 -11.08 6.69 10.52
C TYR A 214 -11.56 7.39 9.24
N SER A 215 -11.26 6.81 8.07
CA SER A 215 -11.71 7.33 6.76
C SER A 215 -13.24 7.24 6.57
N LEU A 216 -13.91 6.34 7.28
CA LEU A 216 -15.38 6.21 7.33
C LEU A 216 -16.01 7.02 8.48
N GLU A 217 -15.23 7.83 9.18
CA GLU A 217 -15.66 8.59 10.36
C GLU A 217 -16.18 7.71 11.53
N ASP A 218 -15.84 6.39 11.54
CA ASP A 218 -16.03 5.51 12.69
C ASP A 218 -14.87 5.72 13.69
N PHE A 219 -14.90 6.89 14.36
CA PHE A 219 -13.80 7.31 15.25
C PHE A 219 -13.69 6.44 16.50
N GLU A 220 -14.80 5.94 17.06
CA GLU A 220 -14.77 4.99 18.17
C GLU A 220 -14.11 3.67 17.77
N GLY A 221 -14.48 3.12 16.61
CA GLY A 221 -13.87 1.91 16.08
C GLY A 221 -12.41 2.09 15.73
N ALA A 222 -12.05 3.26 15.16
CA ALA A 222 -10.67 3.61 14.85
C ALA A 222 -9.81 3.69 16.12
N LEU A 223 -10.30 4.36 17.18
CA LEU A 223 -9.62 4.45 18.47
C LEU A 223 -9.34 3.08 19.09
N ALA A 224 -10.33 2.17 19.04
CA ALA A 224 -10.15 0.81 19.58
C ALA A 224 -9.01 0.07 18.86
N ASP A 225 -8.92 0.22 17.55
CA ASP A 225 -7.87 -0.38 16.72
C ASP A 225 -6.51 0.31 16.93
N PHE A 226 -6.46 1.64 16.94
CA PHE A 226 -5.24 2.39 17.16
C PHE A 226 -4.65 2.16 18.55
N GLN A 227 -5.47 2.07 19.59
CA GLN A 227 -5.03 1.77 20.95
C GLN A 227 -4.40 0.38 21.05
N LYS A 228 -4.89 -0.60 20.29
CA LYS A 228 -4.30 -1.93 20.20
C LYS A 228 -2.89 -1.87 19.61
N TYR A 229 -2.70 -1.13 18.52
CA TYR A 229 -1.39 -0.93 17.88
C TYR A 229 -0.45 -0.09 18.74
N ALA A 230 -0.95 0.92 19.48
CA ALA A 230 -0.16 1.81 20.32
C ALA A 230 0.60 1.09 21.46
N VAL A 231 0.19 -0.14 21.81
CA VAL A 231 0.92 -0.97 22.79
C VAL A 231 2.30 -1.38 22.24
N ALA A 232 2.39 -1.62 20.94
CA ALA A 232 3.64 -2.00 20.29
C ALA A 232 4.50 -0.77 19.89
N GLU A 233 3.85 0.31 19.45
CA GLU A 233 4.52 1.51 18.90
C GLU A 233 4.02 2.81 19.57
N PRO A 234 4.29 3.02 20.86
CA PRO A 234 3.75 4.16 21.63
C PRO A 234 4.34 5.52 21.22
N GLU A 235 5.50 5.51 20.56
CA GLU A 235 6.23 6.71 20.13
C GLU A 235 6.04 7.01 18.63
N ASP A 236 5.00 6.44 18.01
CA ASP A 236 4.63 6.75 16.63
C ASP A 236 3.85 8.07 16.59
N GLY A 237 4.43 9.10 15.96
CA GLY A 237 3.84 10.43 15.86
C GLY A 237 2.60 10.46 14.97
N GLU A 238 2.57 9.68 13.90
CA GLU A 238 1.40 9.57 13.01
C GLU A 238 0.23 8.92 13.73
N LEU A 239 0.50 7.83 14.46
CA LEU A 239 -0.51 7.17 15.30
C LEU A 239 -1.06 8.12 16.38
N ASN A 240 -0.18 8.85 17.09
CA ASN A 240 -0.60 9.80 18.10
C ASN A 240 -1.49 10.91 17.50
N PHE A 241 -1.19 11.37 16.28
CA PHE A 241 -2.04 12.32 15.57
C PHE A 241 -3.41 11.71 15.24
N LEU A 242 -3.46 10.49 14.69
CA LEU A 242 -4.71 9.80 14.35
C LEU A 242 -5.59 9.56 15.58
N ILE A 243 -5.01 9.19 16.71
CA ILE A 243 -5.72 9.06 17.99
C ILE A 243 -6.23 10.42 18.45
N GLY A 244 -5.39 11.44 18.45
CA GLY A 244 -5.75 12.79 18.89
C GLY A 244 -6.86 13.41 18.04
N SER A 245 -6.78 13.30 16.72
CA SER A 245 -7.81 13.78 15.81
C SER A 245 -9.11 13.00 15.93
N SER A 246 -9.05 11.68 16.19
CA SER A 246 -10.24 10.88 16.48
C SER A 246 -10.95 11.37 17.75
N TYR A 247 -10.19 11.67 18.82
CA TYR A 247 -10.75 12.23 20.04
C TYR A 247 -11.35 13.63 19.81
N MET A 248 -10.76 14.46 18.94
CA MET A 248 -11.34 15.76 18.57
C MET A 248 -12.71 15.58 17.91
N ASN A 249 -12.84 14.66 16.98
CA ASN A 249 -14.12 14.39 16.31
C ASN A 249 -15.18 13.79 17.26
N LEU A 250 -14.77 13.19 18.36
CA LEU A 250 -15.64 12.70 19.44
C LEU A 250 -15.86 13.73 20.56
N GLU A 251 -15.44 14.97 20.37
CA GLU A 251 -15.55 16.06 21.35
C GLU A 251 -14.89 15.78 22.71
N GLN A 252 -13.85 14.90 22.72
CA GLN A 252 -13.09 14.51 23.91
C GLN A 252 -11.76 15.28 24.00
N GLU A 253 -11.85 16.59 24.18
CA GLU A 253 -10.75 17.54 24.06
C GLU A 253 -9.55 17.26 24.98
N GLU A 254 -9.77 16.84 26.24
CA GLU A 254 -8.67 16.56 27.17
C GLU A 254 -7.80 15.39 26.71
N ALA A 255 -8.45 14.33 26.18
CA ALA A 255 -7.74 13.19 25.60
C ALA A 255 -7.05 13.59 24.30
N ALA A 256 -7.75 14.33 23.43
CA ALA A 256 -7.22 14.84 22.16
C ALA A 256 -5.94 15.65 22.38
N GLU A 257 -5.97 16.63 23.31
CA GLU A 257 -4.81 17.47 23.59
C GLU A 257 -3.57 16.68 23.97
N SER A 258 -3.73 15.65 24.80
CA SER A 258 -2.61 14.82 25.23
C SER A 258 -1.90 14.14 24.06
N TYR A 259 -2.67 13.55 23.13
CA TYR A 259 -2.13 12.85 21.97
C TYR A 259 -1.61 13.82 20.89
N LEU A 260 -2.32 14.94 20.64
CA LEU A 260 -1.88 15.95 19.69
C LEU A 260 -0.56 16.61 20.10
N ARG A 261 -0.34 16.82 21.41
CA ARG A 261 0.95 17.31 21.91
C ARG A 261 2.08 16.30 21.68
N LYS A 262 1.84 15.00 21.90
CA LYS A 262 2.82 13.95 21.59
C LYS A 262 3.16 13.93 20.10
N ALA A 263 2.14 13.96 19.23
CA ALA A 263 2.33 14.01 17.78
C ALA A 263 3.17 15.24 17.38
N TYR A 264 2.86 16.40 17.95
CA TYR A 264 3.60 17.64 17.72
C TYR A 264 5.06 17.55 18.15
N GLU A 265 5.33 17.02 19.36
CA GLU A 265 6.70 16.83 19.89
C GLU A 265 7.52 15.85 19.05
N GLN A 266 6.86 14.86 18.44
CA GLN A 266 7.44 13.89 17.52
C GLN A 266 7.58 14.41 16.09
N GLY A 267 7.14 15.65 15.82
CA GLY A 267 7.25 16.31 14.51
C GLY A 267 6.26 15.81 13.46
N ALA A 268 5.19 15.14 13.87
CA ALA A 268 4.16 14.63 12.99
C ALA A 268 3.01 15.64 12.84
N TYR A 269 2.55 15.86 11.61
CA TYR A 269 1.37 16.68 11.29
C TYR A 269 1.34 18.03 12.04
N LEU A 270 2.47 18.75 12.02
CA LEU A 270 2.67 19.95 12.84
C LEU A 270 1.62 21.03 12.60
N ALA A 271 1.20 21.26 11.37
CA ALA A 271 0.21 22.26 11.03
C ALA A 271 -1.20 21.86 11.50
N GLU A 272 -1.57 20.59 11.33
CA GLU A 272 -2.84 20.02 11.78
C GLU A 272 -2.89 19.98 13.30
N CYS A 273 -1.81 19.58 13.97
CA CYS A 273 -1.70 19.63 15.43
C CYS A 273 -1.93 21.06 15.95
N ASN A 274 -1.30 22.05 15.32
CA ASN A 274 -1.49 23.45 15.67
C ASN A 274 -2.95 23.88 15.48
N PHE A 275 -3.61 23.51 14.38
CA PHE A 275 -5.02 23.82 14.18
C PHE A 275 -5.90 23.27 15.31
N TYR A 276 -5.76 22.00 15.65
CA TYR A 276 -6.54 21.35 16.70
C TYR A 276 -6.22 21.90 18.11
N LEU A 277 -4.94 22.12 18.44
CA LEU A 277 -4.53 22.72 19.72
C LEU A 277 -5.02 24.17 19.85
N GLY A 278 -5.04 24.91 18.74
CA GLY A 278 -5.66 26.22 18.66
C GLY A 278 -7.17 26.19 18.94
N SER A 279 -7.87 25.22 18.34
CA SER A 279 -9.31 25.02 18.53
C SER A 279 -9.63 24.65 19.97
N ILE A 280 -8.87 23.76 20.60
CA ILE A 280 -9.02 23.42 22.02
C ILE A 280 -8.82 24.66 22.92
N SER A 281 -7.78 25.46 22.63
CA SER A 281 -7.51 26.69 23.40
C SER A 281 -8.64 27.70 23.22
N MET A 282 -9.16 27.87 22.02
CA MET A 282 -10.28 28.75 21.71
C MET A 282 -11.56 28.30 22.43
N ASN A 283 -11.88 27.00 22.43
CA ASN A 283 -13.05 26.45 23.11
C ASN A 283 -13.01 26.68 24.64
N ARG A 284 -11.79 26.73 25.21
CA ARG A 284 -11.56 27.09 26.62
C ARG A 284 -11.48 28.60 26.88
N GLU A 285 -11.84 29.40 25.88
CA GLU A 285 -11.77 30.85 25.92
C GLU A 285 -10.36 31.43 26.13
N ASP A 286 -9.30 30.59 25.96
CA ASP A 286 -7.93 31.08 26.00
C ASP A 286 -7.47 31.55 24.61
N TYR A 287 -8.09 32.66 24.20
CA TYR A 287 -7.88 33.22 22.87
C TYR A 287 -6.42 33.64 22.62
N LYS A 288 -5.75 34.11 23.67
CA LYS A 288 -4.33 34.51 23.55
C LYS A 288 -3.42 33.36 23.22
N THR A 289 -3.66 32.19 23.80
CA THR A 289 -2.92 30.95 23.49
C THR A 289 -3.35 30.36 22.14
N ALA A 290 -4.60 30.54 21.70
CA ALA A 290 -5.07 30.04 20.43
C ALA A 290 -4.47 30.77 19.21
N ILE A 291 -4.24 32.08 19.29
CA ILE A 291 -3.70 32.91 18.20
C ILE A 291 -2.40 32.38 17.60
N PRO A 292 -1.33 32.10 18.37
CA PRO A 292 -0.09 31.56 17.81
C PRO A 292 -0.26 30.17 17.20
N TYR A 293 -1.13 29.33 17.73
CA TYR A 293 -1.44 28.03 17.13
C TYR A 293 -2.10 28.17 15.77
N PHE A 294 -3.14 28.98 15.63
CA PHE A 294 -3.76 29.23 14.32
C PHE A 294 -2.79 29.92 13.35
N THR A 295 -1.91 30.77 13.85
CA THR A 295 -0.87 31.38 13.00
C THR A 295 0.06 30.32 12.41
N ALA A 296 0.53 29.36 13.22
CA ALA A 296 1.36 28.27 12.76
C ALA A 296 0.60 27.32 11.80
N ALA A 297 -0.68 27.07 12.02
CA ALA A 297 -1.52 26.31 11.08
C ALA A 297 -1.64 26.99 9.72
N ILE A 298 -1.83 28.32 9.70
CA ILE A 298 -1.87 29.14 8.48
C ILE A 298 -0.53 29.07 7.74
N GLU A 299 0.59 29.22 8.44
CA GLU A 299 1.93 29.12 7.85
C GLU A 299 2.18 27.73 7.24
N GLY A 300 1.61 26.69 7.82
CA GLY A 300 1.64 25.31 7.32
C GLY A 300 0.60 25.04 6.22
N ASN A 301 -0.25 26.02 5.89
CA ASN A 301 -1.36 25.90 4.92
C ASN A 301 -2.32 24.74 5.23
N CYS A 302 -2.59 24.54 6.51
CA CYS A 302 -3.54 23.53 6.99
C CYS A 302 -4.86 24.21 7.36
N PHE A 303 -5.96 23.76 6.75
CA PHE A 303 -7.31 24.33 6.95
C PHE A 303 -7.31 25.87 6.94
N ALA A 304 -6.59 26.47 5.97
CA ALA A 304 -6.21 27.87 6.02
C ALA A 304 -7.39 28.83 6.23
N ASP A 305 -8.50 28.66 5.52
CA ASP A 305 -9.69 29.47 5.66
C ASP A 305 -10.36 29.34 7.05
N PHE A 306 -10.45 28.12 7.60
CA PHE A 306 -10.92 27.91 8.97
C PHE A 306 -9.93 28.47 10.01
N ALA A 307 -8.62 28.33 9.76
CA ALA A 307 -7.60 28.86 10.67
C ALA A 307 -7.60 30.39 10.71
N PHE A 308 -7.77 31.05 9.56
CA PHE A 308 -7.98 32.52 9.49
C PHE A 308 -9.26 32.91 10.21
N TYR A 309 -10.37 32.22 9.95
CA TYR A 309 -11.64 32.50 10.64
C TYR A 309 -11.50 32.41 12.15
N ASN A 310 -10.97 31.28 12.66
CA ASN A 310 -10.82 31.06 14.09
C ASN A 310 -9.85 32.06 14.73
N ARG A 311 -8.74 32.41 14.06
CA ARG A 311 -7.82 33.43 14.52
C ARG A 311 -8.48 34.80 14.55
N GLY A 312 -9.28 35.14 13.55
CA GLY A 312 -10.09 36.35 13.51
C GLY A 312 -11.06 36.46 14.69
N VAL A 313 -11.73 35.33 15.01
CA VAL A 313 -12.59 35.27 16.22
C VAL A 313 -11.75 35.50 17.49
N CYS A 314 -10.58 34.88 17.60
CA CYS A 314 -9.70 35.10 18.75
C CYS A 314 -9.23 36.56 18.86
N TYR A 315 -8.92 37.22 17.74
CA TYR A 315 -8.59 38.66 17.72
C TYR A 315 -9.72 39.54 18.17
N LEU A 316 -11.00 39.21 17.88
CA LEU A 316 -12.15 39.97 18.41
C LEU A 316 -12.21 39.86 19.93
N HIS A 317 -11.99 38.70 20.48
CA HIS A 317 -12.01 38.48 21.94
C HIS A 317 -10.80 39.07 22.67
N THR A 318 -9.74 39.44 21.94
CA THR A 318 -8.56 40.13 22.49
C THR A 318 -8.52 41.63 22.17
N ASP A 319 -9.64 42.21 21.70
CA ASP A 319 -9.78 43.60 21.32
C ASP A 319 -8.92 44.07 20.14
N GLU A 320 -8.50 43.13 19.27
CA GLU A 320 -7.66 43.37 18.11
C GLU A 320 -8.48 43.42 16.80
N ALA A 321 -9.54 44.22 16.78
CA ALA A 321 -10.56 44.28 15.71
C ALA A 321 -9.97 44.50 14.31
N GLY A 322 -8.87 45.26 14.20
CA GLY A 322 -8.18 45.47 12.90
C GLY A 322 -7.54 44.20 12.31
N LEU A 323 -6.95 43.38 13.15
CA LEU A 323 -6.40 42.08 12.75
C LEU A 323 -7.51 41.09 12.44
N ALA A 324 -8.56 41.04 13.27
CA ALA A 324 -9.75 40.25 13.02
C ALA A 324 -10.36 40.51 11.64
N LYS A 325 -10.51 41.80 11.32
CA LYS A 325 -11.07 42.22 10.02
C LYS A 325 -10.24 41.73 8.86
N ALA A 326 -8.92 41.85 8.94
CA ALA A 326 -8.01 41.35 7.88
C ALA A 326 -8.13 39.83 7.69
N ASP A 327 -8.24 39.07 8.76
CA ASP A 327 -8.43 37.62 8.71
C ASP A 327 -9.77 37.23 8.07
N PHE A 328 -10.85 37.90 8.44
CA PHE A 328 -12.17 37.67 7.83
C PHE A 328 -12.25 38.11 6.36
N GLU A 329 -11.57 39.20 5.98
CA GLU A 329 -11.45 39.61 4.58
C GLU A 329 -10.71 38.53 3.75
N TYR A 330 -9.67 37.90 4.31
CA TYR A 330 -9.02 36.79 3.68
C TYR A 330 -9.97 35.61 3.44
N VAL A 331 -10.77 35.21 4.43
CA VAL A 331 -11.78 34.15 4.30
C VAL A 331 -12.78 34.46 3.19
N MET A 332 -13.26 35.68 3.11
CA MET A 332 -14.22 36.13 2.07
C MET A 332 -13.63 36.06 0.67
N GLU A 333 -12.30 36.24 0.52
CA GLU A 333 -11.61 36.22 -0.77
C GLU A 333 -11.24 34.82 -1.23
N HIS A 334 -10.94 33.91 -0.29
CA HIS A 334 -10.28 32.65 -0.60
C HIS A 334 -11.09 31.39 -0.29
N SER A 335 -12.06 31.47 0.65
CA SER A 335 -12.86 30.29 0.99
C SER A 335 -13.88 29.94 -0.09
N THR A 336 -14.13 28.65 -0.23
CA THR A 336 -15.22 28.10 -1.06
C THR A 336 -16.36 27.54 -0.20
N ASP A 337 -16.20 27.53 1.14
CA ASP A 337 -17.22 27.08 2.07
C ASP A 337 -18.29 28.15 2.24
N SER A 338 -19.50 27.88 1.77
CA SER A 338 -20.61 28.83 1.76
C SER A 338 -21.11 29.19 3.16
N GLN A 339 -21.03 28.25 4.11
CA GLN A 339 -21.44 28.52 5.50
C GLN A 339 -20.41 29.42 6.19
N LEU A 340 -19.13 29.09 6.08
CA LEU A 340 -18.03 29.86 6.61
C LEU A 340 -18.04 31.32 6.07
N MET A 341 -18.29 31.46 4.75
CA MET A 341 -18.42 32.78 4.13
C MET A 341 -19.64 33.58 4.65
N SER A 342 -20.78 32.91 4.88
CA SER A 342 -21.96 33.53 5.43
C SER A 342 -21.71 34.05 6.85
N ASP A 343 -21.14 33.20 7.71
CA ASP A 343 -20.84 33.57 9.10
C ASP A 343 -19.79 34.68 9.16
N THR A 344 -18.79 34.63 8.29
CA THR A 344 -17.75 35.67 8.17
C THR A 344 -18.33 37.00 7.75
N LYS A 345 -19.27 37.00 6.77
CA LYS A 345 -19.93 38.22 6.30
C LYS A 345 -20.73 38.89 7.40
N ASP A 346 -21.49 38.12 8.18
CA ASP A 346 -22.31 38.67 9.27
C ASP A 346 -21.42 39.36 10.33
N ILE A 347 -20.24 38.81 10.60
CA ILE A 347 -19.25 39.40 11.51
C ILE A 347 -18.71 40.72 10.92
N LEU A 348 -18.29 40.74 9.65
CA LEU A 348 -17.78 41.93 8.98
C LEU A 348 -18.80 43.04 8.92
N ASP A 349 -20.09 42.72 8.69
CA ASP A 349 -21.20 43.71 8.71
C ASP A 349 -21.40 44.33 10.11
N GLN A 350 -21.17 43.57 11.17
CA GLN A 350 -21.20 44.06 12.55
C GLN A 350 -19.99 44.96 12.87
N LEU A 351 -18.79 44.61 12.42
CA LEU A 351 -17.57 45.40 12.61
C LEU A 351 -17.55 46.71 11.84
N SER A 352 -18.42 46.85 10.85
CA SER A 352 -18.51 48.03 9.99
C SER A 352 -19.51 49.07 10.49
N ARG A 353 -20.26 48.76 11.56
CA ARG A 353 -21.25 49.63 12.22
C ARG A 353 -20.63 50.38 13.37
#